data_ee1cfea62b97f9e9c16d4a271f1feb4b
#
_entry.id   ee1cfea62b97f9e9c16d4a271f1feb4b
#
_cell.length_a   1.000
_cell.length_b   1.000
_cell.length_c   1.000
_cell.angle_alpha   90.00
_cell.angle_beta   90.00
_cell.angle_gamma   90.00
#
_symmetry.space_group_name_H-M   'P 1'
#
loop_
_entity.id
_entity.type
_entity.pdbx_description
1 polymer ?
#
loop_
_entity_poly.entity_id
_entity_poly.type
_entity_poly.pdbx_seq_one_letter_code
_entity_poly.pdbx_strand_id
1 'polypeptide(L)'
;ATRFAVEAYVNFVREKTLVEAVASSLTELFAPKIHKERISGMLENYDFISDDVMQYFKRRLTQAPDDAAFALDYVKRNARTPEAQAAVLDALRFKTNVLWVQLDALYHAYYDPGLIPPGAFVPGGADG
;
A
#
# COMPACT_ATOMS: atom_id res chain seq x y z
N ALA A 1 -3.83 12.79 -6.40
CA ALA A 1 -3.95 12.00 -5.15
C ALA A 1 -2.79 11.01 -5.01
N THR A 2 -2.48 10.19 -6.03
CA THR A 2 -1.43 9.15 -5.95
C THR A 2 -0.06 9.73 -5.61
N ARG A 3 0.38 10.79 -6.29
CA ARG A 3 1.66 11.46 -5.99
C ARG A 3 1.70 11.97 -4.54
N PHE A 4 0.65 12.63 -4.10
CA PHE A 4 0.53 13.12 -2.72
C PHE A 4 0.65 11.98 -1.70
N ALA A 5 -0.04 10.87 -1.93
CA ALA A 5 0.01 9.71 -1.04
C ALA A 5 1.42 9.09 -0.96
N VAL A 6 2.13 9.00 -2.10
CA VAL A 6 3.52 8.51 -2.15
C VAL A 6 4.46 9.45 -1.40
N GLU A 7 4.37 10.76 -1.64
CA GLU A 7 5.19 11.78 -0.96
C GLU A 7 4.92 11.79 0.55
N ALA A 8 3.67 11.66 0.97
CA ALA A 8 3.31 11.56 2.39
C ALA A 8 3.95 10.33 3.05
N TYR A 9 3.97 9.17 2.37
CA TYR A 9 4.61 7.98 2.89
C TYR A 9 6.13 8.08 2.95
N VAL A 10 6.77 8.66 1.93
CA VAL A 10 8.22 8.89 1.93
C VAL A 10 8.62 9.81 3.07
N ASN A 11 7.88 10.89 3.30
CA ASN A 11 8.14 11.80 4.42
C ASN A 11 7.90 11.13 5.77
N PHE A 12 6.84 10.34 5.89
CA PHE A 12 6.58 9.54 7.09
C PHE A 12 7.80 8.68 7.45
N VAL A 13 8.33 7.91 6.51
CA VAL A 13 9.49 7.03 6.76
C VAL A 13 10.76 7.82 7.13
N ARG A 14 10.92 9.04 6.59
CA ARG A 14 12.07 9.91 6.91
C ARG A 14 12.00 10.51 8.31
N GLU A 15 10.80 10.82 8.78
CA GLU A 15 10.60 11.58 10.02
C GLU A 15 10.35 10.70 11.23
N LYS A 16 9.84 9.49 11.01
CA LYS A 16 9.48 8.56 12.08
C LYS A 16 10.65 7.70 12.54
N THR A 17 10.49 7.10 13.71
CA THR A 17 11.47 6.15 14.23
C THR A 17 11.59 4.92 13.34
N LEU A 18 12.72 4.22 13.39
CA LEU A 18 12.92 2.99 12.63
C LEU A 18 11.85 1.94 12.95
N VAL A 19 11.41 1.84 14.22
CA VAL A 19 10.35 0.90 14.61
C VAL A 19 9.03 1.23 13.93
N GLU A 20 8.64 2.52 13.88
CA GLU A 20 7.43 2.98 13.20
C GLU A 20 7.55 2.77 11.68
N ALA A 21 8.70 3.08 11.09
CA ALA A 21 8.94 2.87 9.67
C ALA A 21 8.84 1.39 9.28
N VAL A 22 9.45 0.50 10.07
CA VAL A 22 9.33 -0.96 9.89
C VAL A 22 7.90 -1.43 10.10
N ALA A 23 7.21 -0.92 11.14
CA ALA A 23 5.81 -1.28 11.41
C ALA A 23 4.88 -0.92 10.25
N SER A 24 5.11 0.22 9.60
CA SER A 24 4.32 0.61 8.42
C SER A 24 4.44 -0.37 7.26
N SER A 25 5.52 -1.15 7.17
CA SER A 25 5.71 -2.18 6.13
C SER A 25 4.94 -3.48 6.40
N LEU A 26 4.33 -3.65 7.58
CA LEU A 26 3.57 -4.87 7.93
C LEU A 26 2.31 -5.10 7.08
N THR A 27 1.93 -4.16 6.24
CA THR A 27 0.97 -4.40 5.15
C THR A 27 1.42 -5.54 4.23
N GLU A 28 2.72 -5.84 4.16
CA GLU A 28 3.28 -6.96 3.39
C GLU A 28 2.83 -8.35 3.90
N LEU A 29 2.29 -8.45 5.11
CA LEU A 29 1.67 -9.70 5.62
C LEU A 29 0.53 -10.20 4.71
N PHE A 30 -0.14 -9.30 4.01
CA PHE A 30 -1.24 -9.61 3.09
C PHE A 30 -0.80 -9.70 1.62
N ALA A 31 0.43 -9.31 1.32
CA ALA A 31 0.95 -9.24 -0.05
C ALA A 31 0.87 -10.58 -0.81
N PRO A 32 1.18 -11.75 -0.23
CA PRO A 32 1.12 -13.02 -0.97
C PRO A 32 -0.27 -13.32 -1.52
N LYS A 33 -1.33 -13.08 -0.73
CA LYS A 33 -2.70 -13.28 -1.19
C LYS A 33 -3.05 -12.34 -2.34
N ILE A 34 -2.74 -11.05 -2.16
CA ILE A 34 -3.02 -10.00 -3.15
C ILE A 34 -2.25 -10.27 -4.45
N HIS A 35 -0.98 -10.66 -4.36
CA HIS A 35 -0.18 -10.97 -5.55
C HIS A 35 -0.68 -12.20 -6.29
N LYS A 36 -1.13 -13.23 -5.57
CA LYS A 36 -1.71 -14.42 -6.20
C LYS A 36 -2.97 -14.08 -6.99
N GLU A 37 -3.89 -13.33 -6.39
CA GLU A 37 -5.12 -12.86 -7.05
C GLU A 37 -4.81 -11.97 -8.25
N ARG A 38 -3.83 -11.08 -8.12
CA ARG A 38 -3.39 -10.18 -9.20
C ARG A 38 -2.80 -10.95 -10.37
N ILE A 39 -1.91 -11.92 -10.13
CA ILE A 39 -1.32 -12.76 -11.19
C ILE A 39 -2.42 -13.48 -11.96
N SER A 40 -3.32 -14.16 -11.25
CA SER A 40 -4.45 -14.88 -11.88
C SER A 40 -5.33 -13.94 -12.70
N GLY A 41 -5.77 -12.85 -12.09
CA GLY A 41 -6.66 -11.90 -12.76
C GLY A 41 -6.02 -11.20 -13.96
N MET A 42 -4.73 -10.87 -13.92
CA MET A 42 -4.04 -10.24 -15.04
C MET A 42 -3.86 -11.22 -16.21
N LEU A 43 -3.46 -12.46 -15.96
CA LEU A 43 -3.31 -13.48 -16.99
C LEU A 43 -4.66 -13.90 -17.61
N GLU A 44 -5.75 -13.85 -16.84
CA GLU A 44 -7.08 -14.20 -17.31
C GLU A 44 -7.72 -13.09 -18.15
N ASN A 45 -7.52 -11.82 -17.78
CA ASN A 45 -8.30 -10.71 -18.34
C ASN A 45 -7.52 -9.82 -19.33
N TYR A 46 -6.22 -10.03 -19.52
CA TYR A 46 -5.40 -9.17 -20.39
C TYR A 46 -4.55 -10.00 -21.35
N ASP A 47 -4.96 -10.09 -22.61
CA ASP A 47 -4.28 -10.86 -23.66
C ASP A 47 -2.83 -10.42 -23.94
N PHE A 48 -2.51 -9.15 -23.63
CA PHE A 48 -1.16 -8.59 -23.81
C PHE A 48 -0.22 -8.88 -22.61
N ILE A 49 -0.71 -9.50 -21.54
CA ILE A 49 0.07 -9.87 -20.36
C ILE A 49 0.56 -11.30 -20.51
N SER A 50 1.87 -11.48 -20.52
CA SER A 50 2.52 -12.81 -20.52
C SER A 50 2.99 -13.19 -19.12
N ASP A 51 3.31 -14.47 -18.97
CA ASP A 51 3.87 -15.02 -17.74
C ASP A 51 5.19 -14.33 -17.32
N ASP A 52 5.99 -13.91 -18.30
CA ASP A 52 7.25 -13.21 -18.05
C ASP A 52 7.04 -11.83 -17.41
N VAL A 53 5.98 -11.12 -17.79
CA VAL A 53 5.63 -9.83 -17.18
C VAL A 53 5.27 -10.00 -15.70
N MET A 54 4.80 -11.17 -15.30
CA MET A 54 4.41 -11.47 -13.91
C MET A 54 5.58 -11.86 -13.00
N GLN A 55 6.82 -11.89 -13.49
CA GLN A 55 7.98 -12.35 -12.70
C GLN A 55 8.19 -11.57 -11.41
N TYR A 56 7.95 -10.24 -11.42
CA TYR A 56 8.03 -9.44 -10.21
C TYR A 56 7.04 -9.96 -9.14
N PHE A 57 5.78 -10.13 -9.50
CA PHE A 57 4.75 -10.57 -8.56
C PHE A 57 4.97 -12.01 -8.09
N LYS A 58 5.47 -12.87 -8.98
CA LYS A 58 5.82 -14.28 -8.64
C LYS A 58 6.94 -14.34 -7.60
N ARG A 59 8.00 -13.53 -7.75
CA ARG A 59 9.07 -13.43 -6.76
C ARG A 59 8.56 -12.96 -5.42
N ARG A 60 7.61 -12.00 -5.40
CA ARG A 60 7.01 -11.49 -4.16
C ARG A 60 6.21 -12.55 -3.40
N LEU A 61 5.72 -13.61 -4.06
CA LEU A 61 5.03 -14.71 -3.36
C LEU A 61 5.94 -15.45 -2.36
N THR A 62 7.23 -15.51 -2.62
CA THR A 62 8.22 -16.17 -1.75
C THR A 62 8.95 -15.18 -0.84
N GLN A 63 9.33 -14.00 -1.34
CA GLN A 63 10.08 -13.01 -0.56
C GLN A 63 9.23 -12.26 0.47
N ALA A 64 7.97 -11.91 0.12
CA ALA A 64 7.15 -11.11 1.02
C ALA A 64 6.86 -11.77 2.37
N PRO A 65 6.63 -13.10 2.48
CA PRO A 65 6.48 -13.76 3.77
C PRO A 65 7.71 -13.63 4.67
N ASP A 66 8.91 -13.78 4.12
CA ASP A 66 10.16 -13.68 4.89
C ASP A 66 10.42 -12.24 5.35
N ASP A 67 10.23 -11.26 4.46
CA ASP A 67 10.33 -9.84 4.79
C ASP A 67 9.33 -9.44 5.87
N ALA A 68 8.08 -9.91 5.77
CA ALA A 68 7.03 -9.62 6.73
C ALA A 68 7.27 -10.30 8.09
N ALA A 69 7.79 -11.53 8.10
CA ALA A 69 8.15 -12.24 9.32
C ALA A 69 9.28 -11.52 10.06
N PHE A 70 10.32 -11.08 9.33
CA PHE A 70 11.41 -10.29 9.89
C PHE A 70 10.90 -8.96 10.48
N ALA A 71 10.08 -8.23 9.74
CA ALA A 71 9.51 -6.95 10.18
C ALA A 71 8.65 -7.12 11.44
N LEU A 72 7.81 -8.16 11.47
CA LEU A 72 6.96 -8.45 12.64
C LEU A 72 7.77 -8.78 13.89
N ASP A 73 8.79 -9.62 13.74
CA ASP A 73 9.68 -9.98 14.84
C ASP A 73 10.48 -8.76 15.34
N TYR A 74 10.98 -7.93 14.43
CA TYR A 74 11.65 -6.68 14.78
C TYR A 74 10.74 -5.74 15.59
N VAL A 75 9.51 -5.52 15.15
CA VAL A 75 8.54 -4.68 15.84
C VAL A 75 8.22 -5.24 17.23
N LYS A 76 7.94 -6.55 17.35
CA LYS A 76 7.66 -7.21 18.64
C LYS A 76 8.81 -7.09 19.64
N ARG A 77 10.05 -7.12 19.17
CA ARG A 77 11.23 -6.97 20.04
C ARG A 77 11.46 -5.53 20.49
N ASN A 78 11.07 -4.55 19.71
CA ASN A 78 11.41 -3.15 19.96
C ASN A 78 10.25 -2.30 20.50
N ALA A 79 8.99 -2.64 20.25
CA ALA A 79 7.83 -1.94 20.80
C ALA A 79 7.44 -2.49 22.18
N ARG A 80 8.22 -2.12 23.22
CA ARG A 80 8.09 -2.70 24.57
C ARG A 80 7.23 -1.89 25.52
N THR A 81 6.91 -0.64 25.20
CA THR A 81 6.06 0.21 26.04
C THR A 81 4.69 0.41 25.39
N PRO A 82 3.64 0.72 26.17
CA PRO A 82 2.32 1.04 25.62
C PRO A 82 2.37 2.14 24.56
N GLU A 83 3.18 3.17 24.77
CA GLU A 83 3.35 4.30 23.87
C GLU A 83 3.98 3.85 22.53
N ALA A 84 5.03 3.01 22.60
CA ALA A 84 5.67 2.45 21.42
C ALA A 84 4.71 1.53 20.65
N GLN A 85 3.88 0.75 21.35
CA GLN A 85 2.88 -0.11 20.73
C GLN A 85 1.78 0.71 20.04
N ALA A 86 1.32 1.81 20.66
CA ALA A 86 0.37 2.72 20.04
C ALA A 86 0.97 3.37 18.76
N ALA A 87 2.21 3.86 18.83
CA ALA A 87 2.91 4.44 17.69
C ALA A 87 3.06 3.45 16.51
N VAL A 88 3.34 2.19 16.80
CA VAL A 88 3.42 1.10 15.80
C VAL A 88 2.07 0.86 15.12
N LEU A 89 0.98 0.83 15.89
CA LEU A 89 -0.37 0.68 15.33
C LEU A 89 -0.79 1.88 14.48
N ASP A 90 -0.42 3.08 14.91
CA ASP A 90 -0.70 4.31 14.15
C ASP A 90 0.13 4.36 12.84
N ALA A 91 1.38 3.89 12.87
CA ALA A 91 2.21 3.76 11.68
C ALA A 91 1.59 2.80 10.65
N LEU A 92 1.09 1.65 11.09
CA LEU A 92 0.40 0.70 10.23
C LEU A 92 -0.91 1.27 9.68
N ARG A 93 -1.69 1.94 10.52
CA ARG A 93 -2.93 2.64 10.09
C ARG A 93 -2.63 3.72 9.06
N PHE A 94 -1.58 4.51 9.27
CA PHE A 94 -1.16 5.51 8.29
C PHE A 94 -0.85 4.87 6.93
N LYS A 95 -0.07 3.78 6.91
CA LYS A 95 0.24 3.08 5.66
C LYS A 95 -1.00 2.50 4.97
N THR A 96 -1.93 1.93 5.71
CA THR A 96 -3.19 1.45 5.13
C THR A 96 -4.01 2.59 4.52
N ASN A 97 -4.04 3.77 5.14
CA ASN A 97 -4.70 4.94 4.59
C ASN A 97 -4.02 5.43 3.30
N VAL A 98 -2.69 5.42 3.24
CA VAL A 98 -1.93 5.74 2.01
C VAL A 98 -2.31 4.80 0.87
N LEU A 99 -2.36 3.48 1.13
CA LEU A 99 -2.77 2.49 0.13
C LEU A 99 -4.22 2.68 -0.31
N TRP A 100 -5.11 2.98 0.63
CA TRP A 100 -6.52 3.24 0.33
C TRP A 100 -6.69 4.44 -0.59
N VAL A 101 -6.05 5.57 -0.28
CA VAL A 101 -6.09 6.78 -1.12
C VAL A 101 -5.57 6.51 -2.54
N GLN A 102 -4.52 5.68 -2.67
CA GLN A 102 -4.02 5.29 -3.99
C GLN A 102 -5.04 4.46 -4.79
N LEU A 103 -5.71 3.52 -4.14
CA LEU A 103 -6.75 2.69 -4.77
C LEU A 103 -7.96 3.53 -5.16
N ASP A 104 -8.42 4.43 -4.29
CA ASP A 104 -9.50 5.36 -4.60
C ASP A 104 -9.15 6.25 -5.80
N ALA A 105 -7.93 6.76 -5.85
CA ALA A 105 -7.48 7.58 -6.97
C ALA A 105 -7.52 6.83 -8.32
N LEU A 106 -7.13 5.55 -8.32
CA LEU A 106 -7.22 4.70 -9.51
C LEU A 106 -8.66 4.35 -9.87
N TYR A 107 -9.47 4.02 -8.87
CA TYR A 107 -10.89 3.71 -9.05
C TYR A 107 -11.63 4.86 -9.71
N HIS A 108 -11.51 6.08 -9.15
CA HIS A 108 -12.17 7.27 -9.67
C HIS A 108 -11.62 7.74 -11.02
N ALA A 109 -10.35 7.45 -11.32
CA ALA A 109 -9.77 7.84 -12.61
C ALA A 109 -10.15 6.90 -13.75
N TYR A 110 -10.30 5.60 -13.49
CA TYR A 110 -10.35 4.59 -14.54
C TYR A 110 -11.59 3.68 -14.50
N TYR A 111 -12.17 3.46 -13.33
CA TYR A 111 -13.32 2.56 -13.19
C TYR A 111 -14.65 3.33 -13.12
N ASP A 112 -14.72 4.34 -12.27
CA ASP A 112 -15.90 5.20 -12.12
C ASP A 112 -15.50 6.70 -12.15
N PRO A 113 -15.18 7.23 -13.32
CA PRO A 113 -14.69 8.60 -13.43
C PRO A 113 -15.75 9.67 -13.14
N GLY A 114 -17.03 9.30 -13.04
CA GLY A 114 -18.12 10.19 -12.64
C GLY A 114 -18.17 10.47 -11.15
N LEU A 115 -17.53 9.63 -10.33
CA LEU A 115 -17.53 9.78 -8.88
C LEU A 115 -16.30 10.54 -8.43
N ILE A 116 -16.49 11.79 -8.04
CA ILE A 116 -15.43 12.67 -7.56
C ILE A 116 -15.41 12.63 -6.03
N PRO A 117 -14.28 12.28 -5.39
CA PRO A 117 -14.18 12.32 -3.94
C PRO A 117 -14.47 13.72 -3.40
N PRO A 118 -15.16 13.86 -2.26
CA PRO A 118 -15.41 15.15 -1.63
C PRO A 118 -14.11 15.94 -1.43
N GLY A 119 -14.09 17.20 -1.85
CA GLY A 119 -12.92 18.08 -1.76
C GLY A 119 -11.83 17.84 -2.82
N ALA A 120 -12.03 16.93 -3.77
CA ALA A 120 -11.12 16.77 -4.88
C ALA A 120 -11.26 17.93 -5.88
N PHE A 121 -10.11 18.44 -6.34
CA PHE A 121 -10.09 19.40 -7.44
C PHE A 121 -10.40 18.71 -8.77
N VAL A 122 -11.37 19.23 -9.51
CA VAL A 122 -11.74 18.77 -10.85
C VAL A 122 -11.33 19.82 -11.87
N PRO A 123 -10.31 19.58 -12.68
CA PRO A 123 -9.96 20.50 -13.75
C PRO A 123 -11.12 20.64 -14.75
N GLY A 124 -11.58 21.85 -15.00
CA GLY A 124 -12.65 22.15 -15.95
C GLY A 124 -14.07 21.91 -15.42
N GLY A 125 -14.26 21.54 -14.17
CA GLY A 125 -15.57 21.33 -13.55
C GLY A 125 -16.20 22.59 -12.92
N ALA A 126 -15.79 23.77 -13.33
CA ALA A 126 -16.24 25.02 -12.73
C ALA A 126 -17.43 25.67 -13.47
N ASP A 127 -18.32 24.89 -14.05
CA ASP A 127 -19.58 25.40 -14.58
C ASP A 127 -20.73 24.46 -14.19
N GLY A 128 -21.22 24.66 -12.98
CA GLY A 128 -22.44 24.12 -12.46
C GLY A 128 -23.10 25.11 -11.54
#